data_a6b7b2018cec3bec443299bb0d6e5718
#
_entry.id   a6b7b2018cec3bec443299bb0d6e5718
#
_cell.length_a   1.000
_cell.length_b   1.000
_cell.length_c   1.000
_cell.angle_alpha   90.00
_cell.angle_beta   90.00
_cell.angle_gamma   90.00
#
_symmetry.space_group_name_H-M   'P 1'
#
loop_
_entity.id
_entity.type
_entity.pdbx_description
1 polymer ?
#
loop_
_entity_poly.entity_id
_entity_poly.type
_entity_poly.pdbx_seq_one_letter_code
_entity_poly.pdbx_strand_id
1 'polypeptide(L)'
;GSDKPDLRNPLRIIDVTEFFQRCTFKPFIGKTVRAVKVHANMSKGFHEKLLKFATGIGMGGLGYLEVLEDKSYKGPIDKFIPDDMKAEFMELAGLEVGDTIFFMADKEDRAAFYAGQIRTELGEKLDLIEKNAYRFCYVNDFPMFERDPETKKIGFTHNPFSMPQGGLEALNTMDPLDILAYQYDIVCNGIELSSGAVRNHDMQIMVKAFEIAGYDEEVLKAKFGALYNAFQFGAPPHAGMAPGIDRMIMLLRNEENIREIIPFPMSGTAQDLMCGAPNEVTEQQLREVHIKVRQ
;
A
#
# COMPACT_ATOMS: atom_id res chain seq x y z
N GLY A 1 2.74 -2.51 -5.93
CA GLY A 1 2.66 -1.08 -5.88
C GLY A 1 1.59 -0.52 -4.93
N SER A 2 0.74 -1.36 -4.33
CA SER A 2 -0.31 -0.94 -3.39
C SER A 2 -0.75 -2.12 -2.55
N ASP A 3 -1.11 -1.87 -1.29
CA ASP A 3 -1.81 -2.79 -0.40
C ASP A 3 -3.32 -2.91 -0.73
N LYS A 4 -3.79 -2.09 -1.68
CA LYS A 4 -5.19 -2.07 -2.15
C LYS A 4 -5.25 -2.19 -3.67
N PRO A 5 -4.83 -3.35 -4.25
CA PRO A 5 -4.79 -3.51 -5.70
C PRO A 5 -6.20 -3.63 -6.30
N ASP A 6 -6.43 -2.94 -7.42
CA ASP A 6 -7.61 -3.17 -8.25
C ASP A 6 -7.31 -4.27 -9.27
N LEU A 7 -7.86 -5.46 -9.05
CA LEU A 7 -7.67 -6.61 -9.93
C LEU A 7 -8.54 -6.59 -11.19
N ARG A 8 -9.42 -5.61 -11.36
CA ARG A 8 -10.11 -5.34 -12.63
C ARG A 8 -9.16 -4.80 -13.69
N ASN A 9 -8.06 -4.16 -13.25
CA ASN A 9 -6.99 -3.71 -14.12
C ASN A 9 -6.11 -4.92 -14.50
N PRO A 10 -6.04 -5.32 -15.79
CA PRO A 10 -5.30 -6.51 -16.21
C PRO A 10 -3.78 -6.32 -16.22
N LEU A 11 -3.30 -5.08 -16.15
CA LEU A 11 -1.89 -4.77 -16.23
C LEU A 11 -1.14 -5.29 -14.98
N ARG A 12 0.07 -5.79 -15.20
CA ARG A 12 0.94 -6.31 -14.13
C ARG A 12 2.22 -5.51 -14.05
N ILE A 13 2.74 -5.37 -12.84
CA ILE A 13 4.06 -4.81 -12.59
C ILE A 13 5.08 -5.94 -12.70
N ILE A 14 6.14 -5.69 -13.45
CA ILE A 14 7.23 -6.64 -13.73
C ILE A 14 8.51 -6.08 -13.06
N ASP A 15 9.26 -6.94 -12.39
CA ASP A 15 10.59 -6.60 -11.90
C ASP A 15 11.62 -6.86 -13.01
N VAL A 16 12.31 -5.82 -13.42
CA VAL A 16 13.36 -5.88 -14.44
C VAL A 16 14.70 -5.35 -13.89
N THR A 17 14.82 -5.28 -12.57
CA THR A 17 15.97 -4.72 -11.87
C THR A 17 17.26 -5.39 -12.30
N GLU A 18 17.38 -6.72 -12.15
CA GLU A 18 18.62 -7.46 -12.45
C GLU A 18 19.04 -7.31 -13.90
N PHE A 19 18.08 -7.29 -14.82
CA PHE A 19 18.36 -7.07 -16.23
C PHE A 19 19.03 -5.71 -16.46
N PHE A 20 18.46 -4.63 -15.93
CA PHE A 20 18.98 -3.28 -16.16
C PHE A 20 20.28 -2.99 -15.41
N GLN A 21 20.64 -3.75 -14.35
CA GLN A 21 21.99 -3.63 -13.76
C GLN A 21 23.12 -4.07 -14.73
N ARG A 22 22.81 -4.88 -15.74
CA ARG A 22 23.74 -5.33 -16.78
C ARG A 22 23.75 -4.42 -18.01
N CYS A 23 22.82 -3.47 -18.11
CA CYS A 23 22.72 -2.51 -19.19
C CYS A 23 23.59 -1.25 -18.95
N THR A 24 23.62 -0.35 -19.95
CA THR A 24 24.45 0.86 -19.91
C THR A 24 23.69 2.11 -19.48
N PHE A 25 22.40 2.01 -19.14
CA PHE A 25 21.57 3.15 -18.79
C PHE A 25 21.79 3.60 -17.34
N LYS A 26 22.73 4.52 -17.16
CA LYS A 26 23.14 5.03 -15.83
C LYS A 26 22.00 5.42 -14.87
N PRO A 27 20.87 6.03 -15.33
CA PRO A 27 19.78 6.38 -14.42
C PRO A 27 19.10 5.18 -13.71
N PHE A 28 19.30 3.94 -14.23
CA PHE A 28 18.74 2.72 -13.65
C PHE A 28 19.74 1.94 -12.79
N ILE A 29 21.04 2.19 -12.95
CA ILE A 29 22.08 1.48 -12.22
C ILE A 29 21.99 1.77 -10.71
N GLY A 30 22.02 0.72 -9.90
CA GLY A 30 21.92 0.80 -8.43
C GLY A 30 20.52 1.15 -7.91
N LYS A 31 19.50 1.06 -8.78
CA LYS A 31 18.09 1.28 -8.41
C LYS A 31 17.26 0.04 -8.69
N THR A 32 16.16 -0.08 -7.98
CA THR A 32 15.08 -1.00 -8.35
C THR A 32 14.38 -0.47 -9.59
N VAL A 33 14.18 -1.33 -10.58
CA VAL A 33 13.48 -0.99 -11.82
C VAL A 33 12.23 -1.85 -11.97
N ARG A 34 11.08 -1.20 -11.91
CA ARG A 34 9.78 -1.83 -12.18
C ARG A 34 9.29 -1.43 -13.56
N ALA A 35 8.55 -2.30 -14.21
CA ALA A 35 7.99 -2.02 -15.53
C ALA A 35 6.50 -2.39 -15.59
N VAL A 36 5.77 -1.69 -16.45
CA VAL A 36 4.38 -2.02 -16.78
C VAL A 36 4.27 -2.04 -18.30
N LYS A 37 3.80 -3.15 -18.87
CA LYS A 37 3.56 -3.28 -20.29
C LYS A 37 2.07 -3.19 -20.61
N VAL A 38 1.77 -2.72 -21.80
CA VAL A 38 0.42 -2.67 -22.37
C VAL A 38 0.49 -2.99 -23.86
N HIS A 39 -0.49 -3.77 -24.33
CA HIS A 39 -0.59 -4.10 -25.75
C HIS A 39 -1.30 -2.97 -26.51
N ALA A 40 -0.58 -1.92 -26.79
CA ALA A 40 -1.06 -0.78 -27.57
C ALA A 40 0.12 0.09 -28.05
N ASN A 41 0.02 0.60 -29.27
CA ASN A 41 0.89 1.63 -29.79
C ASN A 41 0.41 3.01 -29.33
N MET A 42 1.30 3.78 -28.74
CA MET A 42 0.96 5.06 -28.14
C MET A 42 1.25 6.22 -29.07
N SER A 43 0.35 7.20 -29.13
CA SER A 43 0.63 8.46 -29.80
C SER A 43 1.65 9.28 -29.00
N LYS A 44 2.39 10.16 -29.68
CA LYS A 44 3.32 11.10 -29.02
C LYS A 44 2.62 11.91 -27.93
N GLY A 45 1.40 12.38 -28.19
CA GLY A 45 0.62 13.15 -27.22
C GLY A 45 0.22 12.33 -25.98
N PHE A 46 0.05 11.02 -26.11
CA PHE A 46 -0.19 10.13 -24.96
C PHE A 46 1.08 10.02 -24.10
N HIS A 47 2.24 9.79 -24.69
CA HIS A 47 3.52 9.75 -23.98
C HIS A 47 3.78 11.06 -23.23
N GLU A 48 3.52 12.21 -23.83
CA GLU A 48 3.68 13.54 -23.20
C GLU A 48 2.76 13.72 -21.99
N LYS A 49 1.50 13.30 -22.09
CA LYS A 49 0.54 13.35 -20.96
C LYS A 49 0.95 12.41 -19.84
N LEU A 50 1.37 11.19 -20.16
CA LEU A 50 1.80 10.21 -19.16
C LEU A 50 3.11 10.66 -18.49
N LEU A 51 4.05 11.26 -19.22
CA LEU A 51 5.25 11.87 -18.63
C LEU A 51 4.89 13.03 -17.68
N LYS A 52 3.93 13.87 -18.06
CA LYS A 52 3.45 14.95 -17.19
C LYS A 52 2.82 14.40 -15.90
N PHE A 53 2.03 13.33 -15.99
CA PHE A 53 1.51 12.62 -14.83
C PHE A 53 2.64 12.07 -13.96
N ALA A 54 3.60 11.34 -14.55
CA ALA A 54 4.74 10.76 -13.86
C ALA A 54 5.57 11.82 -13.11
N THR A 55 5.85 12.96 -13.74
CA THR A 55 6.56 14.06 -13.08
C THR A 55 5.71 14.71 -11.98
N GLY A 56 4.41 14.77 -12.15
CA GLY A 56 3.46 15.28 -11.13
C GLY A 56 3.44 14.44 -9.85
N ILE A 57 3.67 13.14 -9.94
CA ILE A 57 3.79 12.24 -8.77
C ILE A 57 5.22 12.14 -8.21
N GLY A 58 6.16 12.94 -8.75
CA GLY A 58 7.53 13.06 -8.23
C GLY A 58 8.59 12.20 -8.93
N MET A 59 8.29 11.61 -10.10
CA MET A 59 9.29 10.92 -10.91
C MET A 59 10.19 11.93 -11.64
N GLY A 60 11.48 11.61 -11.77
CA GLY A 60 12.42 12.41 -12.54
C GLY A 60 12.29 12.29 -14.07
N GLY A 61 11.48 11.33 -14.54
CA GLY A 61 11.23 11.02 -15.95
C GLY A 61 10.53 9.68 -16.09
N LEU A 62 10.06 9.37 -17.29
CA LEU A 62 9.41 8.10 -17.62
C LEU A 62 10.04 7.54 -18.89
N GLY A 63 10.81 6.44 -18.75
CA GLY A 63 11.36 5.70 -19.88
C GLY A 63 10.31 4.77 -20.49
N TYR A 64 10.41 4.52 -21.78
CA TYR A 64 9.56 3.54 -22.46
C TYR A 64 10.24 2.90 -23.65
N LEU A 65 9.69 1.76 -24.10
CA LEU A 65 9.99 1.08 -25.36
C LEU A 65 8.71 0.64 -26.04
N GLU A 66 8.64 0.74 -27.35
CA GLU A 66 7.63 0.16 -28.23
C GLU A 66 8.26 -1.01 -29.00
N VAL A 67 7.56 -2.14 -29.10
CA VAL A 67 8.00 -3.30 -29.91
C VAL A 67 7.40 -3.19 -31.29
N LEU A 68 8.25 -3.05 -32.31
CA LEU A 68 7.86 -2.90 -33.71
C LEU A 68 7.58 -4.26 -34.36
N GLU A 69 7.01 -4.24 -35.60
CA GLU A 69 6.64 -5.45 -36.34
C GLU A 69 7.83 -6.36 -36.63
N ASP A 70 9.02 -5.80 -36.84
CA ASP A 70 10.28 -6.53 -37.03
C ASP A 70 10.93 -7.01 -35.74
N LYS A 71 10.23 -6.86 -34.59
CA LYS A 71 10.70 -7.15 -33.22
C LYS A 71 11.82 -6.24 -32.73
N SER A 72 12.15 -5.19 -33.46
CA SER A 72 13.04 -4.14 -32.94
C SER A 72 12.32 -3.26 -31.94
N TYR A 73 13.11 -2.52 -31.13
CA TYR A 73 12.59 -1.59 -30.18
C TYR A 73 12.66 -0.16 -30.69
N LYS A 74 11.66 0.64 -30.32
CA LYS A 74 11.65 2.08 -30.56
C LYS A 74 11.36 2.79 -29.22
N GLY A 75 12.19 3.75 -28.86
CA GLY A 75 12.01 4.54 -27.63
C GLY A 75 13.33 5.03 -27.05
N PRO A 76 13.26 5.87 -25.99
CA PRO A 76 14.45 6.49 -25.43
C PRO A 76 15.41 5.50 -24.74
N ILE A 77 14.93 4.32 -24.37
CA ILE A 77 15.71 3.30 -23.65
C ILE A 77 16.42 2.32 -24.59
N ASP A 78 15.95 2.15 -25.85
CA ASP A 78 16.46 1.16 -26.82
C ASP A 78 17.98 1.16 -26.93
N LYS A 79 18.59 2.31 -27.17
CA LYS A 79 20.04 2.45 -27.37
C LYS A 79 20.90 2.05 -26.15
N PHE A 80 20.29 1.78 -25.00
CA PHE A 80 20.98 1.37 -23.79
C PHE A 80 20.85 -0.12 -23.48
N ILE A 81 20.07 -0.84 -24.29
CA ILE A 81 19.96 -2.29 -24.23
C ILE A 81 20.86 -2.86 -25.34
N PRO A 82 21.92 -3.61 -25.00
CA PRO A 82 22.77 -4.27 -25.97
C PRO A 82 21.96 -5.20 -26.91
N ASP A 83 22.30 -5.25 -28.15
CA ASP A 83 21.54 -6.02 -29.14
C ASP A 83 21.47 -7.52 -28.85
N ASP A 84 22.51 -8.09 -28.25
CA ASP A 84 22.58 -9.48 -27.77
C ASP A 84 21.70 -9.75 -26.58
N MET A 85 21.26 -8.71 -25.84
CA MET A 85 20.36 -8.82 -24.69
C MET A 85 18.89 -8.55 -25.04
N LYS A 86 18.57 -8.07 -26.24
CA LYS A 86 17.18 -7.70 -26.60
C LYS A 86 16.24 -8.90 -26.62
N ALA A 87 16.70 -10.06 -27.07
CA ALA A 87 15.90 -11.29 -27.08
C ALA A 87 15.60 -11.77 -25.62
N GLU A 88 16.60 -11.71 -24.75
CA GLU A 88 16.42 -12.02 -23.30
C GLU A 88 15.40 -11.08 -22.66
N PHE A 89 15.48 -9.78 -22.97
CA PHE A 89 14.52 -8.81 -22.41
C PHE A 89 13.09 -9.05 -22.91
N MET A 90 12.94 -9.41 -24.17
CA MET A 90 11.64 -9.74 -24.76
C MET A 90 10.99 -10.92 -24.03
N GLU A 91 11.77 -11.97 -23.73
CA GLU A 91 11.31 -13.14 -22.98
C GLU A 91 11.00 -12.79 -21.51
N LEU A 92 11.92 -12.11 -20.82
CA LEU A 92 11.79 -11.72 -19.42
C LEU A 92 10.52 -10.88 -19.17
N ALA A 93 10.27 -9.90 -20.00
CA ALA A 93 9.12 -9.01 -19.89
C ALA A 93 7.86 -9.53 -20.62
N GLY A 94 7.96 -10.69 -21.27
CA GLY A 94 6.87 -11.29 -22.05
C GLY A 94 6.36 -10.34 -23.14
N LEU A 95 7.27 -9.66 -23.86
CA LEU A 95 6.91 -8.65 -24.85
C LEU A 95 6.51 -9.30 -26.18
N GLU A 96 5.49 -8.71 -26.79
CA GLU A 96 5.01 -9.07 -28.11
C GLU A 96 5.04 -7.84 -29.05
N VAL A 97 4.97 -8.09 -30.35
CA VAL A 97 4.82 -7.02 -31.34
C VAL A 97 3.59 -6.19 -31.04
N GLY A 98 3.75 -4.88 -31.01
CA GLY A 98 2.68 -3.94 -30.65
C GLY A 98 2.59 -3.61 -29.15
N ASP A 99 3.44 -4.19 -28.32
CA ASP A 99 3.52 -3.81 -26.91
C ASP A 99 4.29 -2.49 -26.72
N THR A 100 3.82 -1.70 -25.75
CA THR A 100 4.58 -0.59 -25.16
C THR A 100 4.86 -0.92 -23.70
N ILE A 101 6.10 -0.79 -23.25
CA ILE A 101 6.53 -1.00 -21.86
C ILE A 101 7.10 0.29 -21.28
N PHE A 102 6.68 0.63 -20.06
CA PHE A 102 7.10 1.82 -19.31
C PHE A 102 7.93 1.42 -18.09
N PHE A 103 8.94 2.25 -17.75
CA PHE A 103 9.91 1.94 -16.69
C PHE A 103 9.90 2.96 -15.57
N MET A 104 9.88 2.48 -14.34
CA MET A 104 9.96 3.26 -13.10
C MET A 104 11.19 2.81 -12.31
N ALA A 105 12.13 3.72 -12.08
CA ALA A 105 13.40 3.43 -11.42
C ALA A 105 13.67 4.38 -10.27
N ASP A 106 13.74 3.85 -9.06
CA ASP A 106 14.07 4.58 -7.82
C ASP A 106 14.50 3.58 -6.73
N LYS A 107 14.53 4.00 -5.47
CA LYS A 107 14.53 3.09 -4.31
C LYS A 107 13.31 2.17 -4.38
N GLU A 108 13.41 1.00 -3.77
CA GLU A 108 12.40 -0.07 -3.94
C GLU A 108 10.96 0.38 -3.64
N ASP A 109 10.75 1.02 -2.49
CA ASP A 109 9.46 1.55 -2.06
C ASP A 109 8.87 2.55 -3.06
N ARG A 110 9.70 3.48 -3.54
CA ARG A 110 9.31 4.50 -4.51
C ARG A 110 9.07 3.93 -5.90
N ALA A 111 9.92 3.00 -6.35
CA ALA A 111 9.73 2.31 -7.63
C ALA A 111 8.42 1.52 -7.64
N ALA A 112 8.11 0.82 -6.55
CA ALA A 112 6.85 0.11 -6.39
C ALA A 112 5.65 1.07 -6.39
N PHE A 113 5.71 2.17 -5.65
CA PHE A 113 4.67 3.21 -5.63
C PHE A 113 4.43 3.78 -7.04
N TYR A 114 5.49 4.21 -7.73
CA TYR A 114 5.38 4.78 -9.08
C TYR A 114 4.79 3.77 -10.07
N ALA A 115 5.21 2.50 -9.98
CA ALA A 115 4.67 1.46 -10.84
C ALA A 115 3.17 1.24 -10.61
N GLY A 116 2.71 1.29 -9.36
CA GLY A 116 1.29 1.26 -9.01
C GLY A 116 0.51 2.42 -9.62
N GLN A 117 1.03 3.65 -9.49
CA GLN A 117 0.39 4.85 -10.05
C GLN A 117 0.33 4.81 -11.60
N ILE A 118 1.43 4.45 -12.26
CA ILE A 118 1.47 4.31 -13.73
C ILE A 118 0.54 3.19 -14.19
N ARG A 119 0.48 2.05 -13.47
CA ARG A 119 -0.44 0.96 -13.77
C ARG A 119 -1.90 1.43 -13.73
N THR A 120 -2.27 2.19 -12.70
CA THR A 120 -3.62 2.73 -12.54
C THR A 120 -3.95 3.71 -13.66
N GLU A 121 -3.09 4.70 -13.91
CA GLU A 121 -3.28 5.70 -14.97
C GLU A 121 -3.40 5.06 -16.35
N LEU A 122 -2.58 4.06 -16.67
CA LEU A 122 -2.67 3.31 -17.95
C LEU A 122 -4.00 2.56 -18.04
N GLY A 123 -4.42 1.87 -16.97
CA GLY A 123 -5.67 1.13 -16.95
C GLY A 123 -6.90 2.01 -17.21
N GLU A 124 -6.91 3.19 -16.60
CA GLU A 124 -7.99 4.17 -16.77
C GLU A 124 -7.96 4.84 -18.15
N LYS A 125 -6.81 5.36 -18.59
CA LYS A 125 -6.71 6.11 -19.84
C LYS A 125 -6.90 5.26 -21.08
N LEU A 126 -6.67 3.96 -20.99
CA LEU A 126 -6.84 3.01 -22.08
C LEU A 126 -8.14 2.21 -21.97
N ASP A 127 -9.00 2.53 -20.99
CA ASP A 127 -10.30 1.85 -20.72
C ASP A 127 -10.13 0.32 -20.57
N LEU A 128 -9.07 -0.11 -19.87
CA LEU A 128 -8.74 -1.52 -19.67
C LEU A 128 -9.42 -2.12 -18.42
N ILE A 129 -9.96 -1.30 -17.54
CA ILE A 129 -10.55 -1.74 -16.28
C ILE A 129 -11.86 -2.48 -16.55
N GLU A 130 -11.96 -3.73 -16.11
CA GLU A 130 -13.15 -4.55 -16.26
C GLU A 130 -14.37 -3.87 -15.60
N LYS A 131 -15.46 -3.73 -16.37
CA LYS A 131 -16.69 -3.05 -15.93
C LYS A 131 -17.68 -4.06 -15.34
N ASN A 132 -18.48 -3.61 -14.38
CA ASN A 132 -19.53 -4.40 -13.73
C ASN A 132 -19.02 -5.71 -13.10
N ALA A 133 -17.80 -5.69 -12.56
CA ALA A 133 -17.17 -6.84 -11.91
C ALA A 133 -16.69 -6.49 -10.50
N TYR A 134 -16.73 -7.48 -9.62
CA TYR A 134 -16.12 -7.43 -8.30
C TYR A 134 -14.95 -8.42 -8.26
N ARG A 135 -13.74 -7.91 -8.07
CA ARG A 135 -12.51 -8.70 -8.02
C ARG A 135 -11.93 -8.61 -6.62
N PHE A 136 -11.97 -9.73 -5.90
CA PHE A 136 -11.50 -9.82 -4.52
C PHE A 136 -10.08 -10.38 -4.47
N CYS A 137 -9.32 -9.90 -3.49
CA CYS A 137 -8.07 -10.54 -3.08
C CYS A 137 -7.86 -10.40 -1.57
N TYR A 138 -7.04 -11.30 -1.04
CA TYR A 138 -6.42 -11.14 0.26
C TYR A 138 -5.06 -10.48 0.08
N VAL A 139 -4.75 -9.55 0.97
CA VAL A 139 -3.40 -9.03 1.18
C VAL A 139 -2.95 -9.53 2.54
N ASN A 140 -1.88 -10.31 2.57
CA ASN A 140 -1.38 -10.99 3.77
C ASN A 140 0.05 -10.54 4.07
N ASP A 141 0.58 -11.08 5.18
CA ASP A 141 1.99 -10.97 5.53
C ASP A 141 2.48 -9.51 5.66
N PHE A 142 1.68 -8.72 6.39
CA PHE A 142 2.06 -7.37 6.72
C PHE A 142 3.28 -7.35 7.66
N PRO A 143 4.22 -6.38 7.51
CA PRO A 143 5.27 -6.18 8.48
C PRO A 143 4.69 -5.96 9.89
N MET A 144 5.27 -6.59 10.90
CA MET A 144 4.86 -6.36 12.29
C MET A 144 5.30 -4.99 12.80
N PHE A 145 6.50 -4.58 12.40
CA PHE A 145 7.15 -3.35 12.82
C PHE A 145 7.60 -2.53 11.63
N GLU A 146 7.67 -1.23 11.85
CA GLU A 146 8.26 -0.27 10.91
C GLU A 146 9.18 0.69 11.64
N ARG A 147 10.05 1.35 10.88
CA ARG A 147 10.89 2.43 11.38
C ARG A 147 10.25 3.76 11.06
N ASP A 148 9.86 4.49 12.10
CA ASP A 148 9.33 5.84 11.95
C ASP A 148 10.31 6.74 11.16
N PRO A 149 9.87 7.38 10.08
CA PRO A 149 10.77 8.14 9.20
C PRO A 149 11.38 9.37 9.86
N GLU A 150 10.75 9.94 10.89
CA GLU A 150 11.21 11.13 11.59
C GLU A 150 12.04 10.78 12.82
N THR A 151 11.47 10.00 13.74
CA THR A 151 12.09 9.66 15.01
C THR A 151 13.12 8.53 14.92
N LYS A 152 13.10 7.75 13.81
CA LYS A 152 13.93 6.55 13.58
C LYS A 152 13.67 5.41 14.57
N LYS A 153 12.67 5.52 15.43
CA LYS A 153 12.27 4.48 16.37
C LYS A 153 11.50 3.37 15.66
N ILE A 154 11.59 2.16 16.23
CA ILE A 154 10.77 1.03 15.80
C ILE A 154 9.39 1.18 16.48
N GLY A 155 8.33 1.02 15.69
CA GLY A 155 6.95 1.02 16.14
C GLY A 155 6.16 -0.08 15.44
N PHE A 156 4.93 -0.30 15.87
CA PHE A 156 4.03 -1.21 15.15
C PHE A 156 3.52 -0.57 13.86
N THR A 157 3.48 -1.37 12.78
CA THR A 157 3.00 -0.89 11.48
C THR A 157 1.48 -0.64 11.49
N HIS A 158 0.70 -1.62 11.96
CA HIS A 158 -0.78 -1.56 11.96
C HIS A 158 -1.36 -1.92 13.32
N ASN A 159 -1.61 -3.24 13.55
CA ASN A 159 -2.27 -3.72 14.75
C ASN A 159 -1.26 -4.35 15.72
N PRO A 160 -0.98 -3.72 16.89
CA PRO A 160 -0.01 -4.21 17.86
C PRO A 160 -0.40 -5.55 18.50
N PHE A 161 -1.68 -5.93 18.41
CA PHE A 161 -2.21 -7.16 18.97
C PHE A 161 -2.25 -8.32 17.98
N SER A 162 -1.59 -8.20 16.85
CA SER A 162 -1.43 -9.29 15.90
C SER A 162 -0.37 -10.28 16.34
N MET A 163 -0.55 -11.55 16.00
CA MET A 163 0.45 -12.59 16.25
C MET A 163 1.60 -12.45 15.26
N PRO A 164 2.85 -12.28 15.72
CA PRO A 164 4.02 -12.31 14.84
C PRO A 164 4.23 -13.72 14.27
N GLN A 165 4.63 -13.80 13.01
CA GLN A 165 5.06 -15.07 12.41
C GLN A 165 6.34 -15.53 13.08
N GLY A 166 6.43 -16.82 13.42
CA GLY A 166 7.54 -17.38 14.20
C GLY A 166 7.48 -17.09 15.72
N GLY A 167 6.45 -16.36 16.19
CA GLY A 167 6.18 -16.18 17.62
C GLY A 167 7.33 -15.58 18.41
N LEU A 168 7.56 -16.09 19.62
CA LEU A 168 8.59 -15.60 20.55
C LEU A 168 10.01 -15.79 20.01
N GLU A 169 10.24 -16.86 19.25
CA GLU A 169 11.56 -17.14 18.66
C GLU A 169 11.95 -16.04 17.66
N ALA A 170 11.05 -15.67 16.75
CA ALA A 170 11.28 -14.60 15.79
C ALA A 170 11.56 -13.26 16.50
N LEU A 171 10.78 -12.91 17.54
CA LEU A 171 10.99 -11.68 18.31
C LEU A 171 12.35 -11.64 19.06
N ASN A 172 12.97 -12.78 19.33
CA ASN A 172 14.25 -12.84 20.02
C ASN A 172 15.45 -12.94 19.07
N THR A 173 15.27 -13.39 17.83
CA THR A 173 16.40 -13.77 16.96
C THR A 173 16.46 -13.02 15.62
N MET A 174 15.34 -12.48 15.13
CA MET A 174 15.28 -11.78 13.85
C MET A 174 15.43 -10.25 14.02
N ASP A 175 15.82 -9.58 12.94
CA ASP A 175 15.67 -8.13 12.88
C ASP A 175 14.16 -7.80 12.96
N PRO A 176 13.74 -6.90 13.86
CA PRO A 176 12.33 -6.54 13.97
C PRO A 176 11.67 -6.10 12.66
N LEU A 177 12.42 -5.48 11.75
CA LEU A 177 11.90 -5.01 10.45
C LEU A 177 11.64 -6.16 9.46
N ASP A 178 12.18 -7.35 9.71
CA ASP A 178 11.97 -8.54 8.89
C ASP A 178 10.83 -9.43 9.42
N ILE A 179 10.27 -9.11 10.60
CA ILE A 179 9.21 -9.89 11.22
C ILE A 179 7.86 -9.53 10.58
N LEU A 180 7.18 -10.53 10.05
CA LEU A 180 5.84 -10.41 9.53
C LEU A 180 4.80 -10.73 10.61
N ALA A 181 3.60 -10.19 10.47
CA ALA A 181 2.45 -10.51 11.32
C ALA A 181 1.39 -11.30 10.54
N TYR A 182 0.64 -12.13 11.24
CA TYR A 182 -0.56 -12.76 10.69
C TYR A 182 -1.70 -11.74 10.62
N GLN A 183 -1.49 -10.71 9.81
CA GLN A 183 -2.51 -9.72 9.45
C GLN A 183 -2.98 -9.97 8.02
N TYR A 184 -4.22 -9.63 7.75
CA TYR A 184 -4.82 -9.80 6.43
C TYR A 184 -5.90 -8.77 6.18
N ASP A 185 -5.95 -8.28 4.95
CA ASP A 185 -7.02 -7.43 4.44
C ASP A 185 -7.78 -8.15 3.34
N ILE A 186 -9.07 -7.91 3.26
CA ILE A 186 -9.88 -8.24 2.08
C ILE A 186 -10.04 -6.97 1.27
N VAL A 187 -9.55 -7.00 0.04
CA VAL A 187 -9.63 -5.89 -0.90
C VAL A 187 -10.54 -6.27 -2.06
N CYS A 188 -11.39 -5.35 -2.47
CA CYS A 188 -12.21 -5.48 -3.67
C CYS A 188 -12.11 -4.21 -4.49
N ASN A 189 -11.75 -4.34 -5.77
CA ASN A 189 -11.70 -3.22 -6.71
C ASN A 189 -10.88 -2.01 -6.22
N GLY A 190 -9.76 -2.27 -5.54
CA GLY A 190 -8.91 -1.21 -4.99
C GLY A 190 -9.36 -0.63 -3.65
N ILE A 191 -10.42 -1.18 -3.05
CA ILE A 191 -10.97 -0.74 -1.76
C ILE A 191 -10.78 -1.84 -0.73
N GLU A 192 -10.14 -1.52 0.40
CA GLU A 192 -10.08 -2.37 1.58
C GLU A 192 -11.48 -2.48 2.20
N LEU A 193 -12.08 -3.65 2.10
CA LEU A 193 -13.40 -3.93 2.67
C LEU A 193 -13.34 -4.36 4.12
N SER A 194 -12.28 -5.04 4.51
CA SER A 194 -12.12 -5.58 5.85
C SER A 194 -10.65 -5.74 6.17
N SER A 195 -10.27 -5.41 7.38
CA SER A 195 -8.98 -5.73 7.96
C SER A 195 -9.13 -6.72 9.11
N GLY A 196 -8.14 -7.58 9.29
CA GLY A 196 -8.16 -8.60 10.32
C GLY A 196 -6.78 -9.10 10.73
N ALA A 197 -6.76 -9.90 11.78
CA ALA A 197 -5.53 -10.55 12.25
C ALA A 197 -5.83 -11.82 13.04
N VAL A 198 -4.88 -12.76 13.03
CA VAL A 198 -4.72 -13.72 14.12
C VAL A 198 -4.19 -12.97 15.33
N ARG A 199 -4.89 -13.08 16.46
CA ARG A 199 -4.58 -12.28 17.65
C ARG A 199 -3.44 -12.89 18.45
N ASN A 200 -2.61 -12.00 18.97
CA ASN A 200 -1.58 -12.39 19.94
C ASN A 200 -2.26 -12.59 21.31
N HIS A 201 -2.49 -13.85 21.62
CA HIS A 201 -3.14 -14.28 22.88
C HIS A 201 -2.12 -14.78 23.92
N ASP A 202 -0.85 -14.84 23.55
CA ASP A 202 0.25 -15.23 24.44
C ASP A 202 0.89 -14.00 25.07
N MET A 203 0.87 -13.93 26.41
CA MET A 203 1.37 -12.77 27.13
C MET A 203 2.88 -12.58 27.01
N GLN A 204 3.67 -13.65 26.88
CA GLN A 204 5.12 -13.53 26.73
C GLN A 204 5.48 -12.92 25.37
N ILE A 205 4.77 -13.36 24.31
CA ILE A 205 4.89 -12.81 22.95
C ILE A 205 4.44 -11.35 22.93
N MET A 206 3.33 -11.03 23.62
CA MET A 206 2.79 -9.66 23.67
C MET A 206 3.76 -8.69 24.35
N VAL A 207 4.23 -9.03 25.56
CA VAL A 207 5.19 -8.19 26.31
C VAL A 207 6.43 -7.96 25.45
N LYS A 208 6.98 -9.03 24.86
CA LYS A 208 8.19 -8.94 24.02
C LYS A 208 8.01 -8.06 22.79
N ALA A 209 6.87 -8.17 22.11
CA ALA A 209 6.56 -7.32 20.95
C ALA A 209 6.46 -5.83 21.35
N PHE A 210 5.83 -5.53 22.48
CA PHE A 210 5.73 -4.15 23.00
C PHE A 210 7.09 -3.59 23.45
N GLU A 211 7.97 -4.41 24.07
CA GLU A 211 9.35 -4.02 24.39
C GLU A 211 10.13 -3.57 23.15
N ILE A 212 10.03 -4.32 22.04
CA ILE A 212 10.68 -3.98 20.76
C ILE A 212 10.18 -2.64 20.25
N ALA A 213 8.89 -2.35 20.40
CA ALA A 213 8.29 -1.06 20.04
C ALA A 213 8.58 0.06 21.07
N GLY A 214 9.38 -0.20 22.10
CA GLY A 214 9.81 0.78 23.10
C GLY A 214 8.83 1.01 24.23
N TYR A 215 7.90 0.08 24.47
CA TYR A 215 6.96 0.11 25.59
C TYR A 215 7.32 -0.96 26.61
N ASP A 216 7.56 -0.58 27.84
CA ASP A 216 7.77 -1.54 28.93
C ASP A 216 6.43 -2.18 29.36
N GLU A 217 6.53 -3.23 30.15
CA GLU A 217 5.38 -3.99 30.64
C GLU A 217 4.44 -3.12 31.52
N GLU A 218 4.97 -2.15 32.26
CA GLU A 218 4.17 -1.26 33.10
C GLU A 218 3.31 -0.32 32.24
N VAL A 219 3.84 0.15 31.12
CA VAL A 219 3.05 0.92 30.13
C VAL A 219 1.96 0.05 29.50
N LEU A 220 2.25 -1.22 29.20
CA LEU A 220 1.26 -2.17 28.69
C LEU A 220 0.12 -2.39 29.73
N LYS A 221 0.46 -2.62 30.99
CA LYS A 221 -0.51 -2.74 32.09
C LYS A 221 -1.34 -1.47 32.28
N ALA A 222 -0.74 -0.31 32.24
CA ALA A 222 -1.42 0.96 32.44
C ALA A 222 -2.40 1.29 31.29
N LYS A 223 -1.99 1.05 30.04
CA LYS A 223 -2.80 1.38 28.86
C LYS A 223 -3.82 0.31 28.49
N PHE A 224 -3.48 -0.97 28.67
CA PHE A 224 -4.25 -2.12 28.25
C PHE A 224 -4.51 -3.13 29.38
N GLY A 225 -4.59 -2.65 30.61
CA GLY A 225 -4.68 -3.48 31.80
C GLY A 225 -5.82 -4.50 31.79
N ALA A 226 -6.97 -4.15 31.24
CA ALA A 226 -8.10 -5.08 31.11
C ALA A 226 -7.75 -6.29 30.22
N LEU A 227 -7.15 -6.04 29.05
CA LEU A 227 -6.70 -7.09 28.11
C LEU A 227 -5.54 -7.90 28.75
N TYR A 228 -4.55 -7.20 29.29
CA TYR A 228 -3.40 -7.81 29.97
C TYR A 228 -3.85 -8.79 31.05
N ASN A 229 -4.75 -8.36 31.95
CA ASN A 229 -5.26 -9.19 33.04
C ASN A 229 -6.10 -10.37 32.53
N ALA A 230 -6.99 -10.13 31.55
CA ALA A 230 -7.83 -11.17 31.00
C ALA A 230 -7.01 -12.31 30.34
N PHE A 231 -5.95 -11.97 29.61
CA PHE A 231 -5.14 -12.97 28.92
C PHE A 231 -4.28 -13.83 29.86
N GLN A 232 -4.02 -13.39 31.08
CA GLN A 232 -3.35 -14.24 32.08
C GLN A 232 -4.20 -15.44 32.52
N PHE A 233 -5.51 -15.39 32.29
CA PHE A 233 -6.42 -16.53 32.58
C PHE A 233 -6.54 -17.52 31.44
N GLY A 234 -5.73 -17.40 30.39
CA GLY A 234 -5.67 -18.34 29.28
C GLY A 234 -6.66 -18.01 28.16
N ALA A 235 -6.40 -16.93 27.45
CA ALA A 235 -7.15 -16.61 26.22
C ALA A 235 -6.98 -17.71 25.18
N PRO A 236 -8.05 -18.19 24.52
CA PRO A 236 -7.91 -19.15 23.43
C PRO A 236 -7.26 -18.52 22.20
N PRO A 237 -6.59 -19.30 21.35
CA PRO A 237 -6.23 -18.84 20.03
C PRO A 237 -7.47 -18.31 19.29
N HIS A 238 -7.40 -17.10 18.78
CA HIS A 238 -8.51 -16.46 18.08
C HIS A 238 -8.04 -15.57 16.97
N ALA A 239 -8.91 -15.32 16.01
CA ALA A 239 -8.72 -14.42 14.89
C ALA A 239 -10.06 -13.73 14.59
N GLY A 240 -9.99 -12.64 13.87
CA GLY A 240 -11.19 -11.93 13.47
C GLY A 240 -10.90 -10.88 12.42
N MET A 241 -11.99 -10.34 11.87
CA MET A 241 -11.95 -9.28 10.87
C MET A 241 -13.10 -8.29 11.13
N ALA A 242 -12.95 -7.07 10.65
CA ALA A 242 -13.92 -6.00 10.78
C ALA A 242 -14.37 -5.50 9.39
N PRO A 243 -15.46 -6.07 8.82
CA PRO A 243 -15.99 -5.64 7.53
C PRO A 243 -16.58 -4.23 7.60
N GLY A 244 -16.19 -3.37 6.67
CA GLY A 244 -16.69 -2.00 6.53
C GLY A 244 -18.00 -1.98 5.72
N ILE A 245 -19.15 -1.91 6.38
CA ILE A 245 -20.46 -1.92 5.72
C ILE A 245 -20.61 -0.74 4.75
N ASP A 246 -20.21 0.46 5.14
CA ASP A 246 -20.28 1.64 4.28
C ASP A 246 -19.44 1.47 3.01
N ARG A 247 -18.24 0.87 3.11
CA ARG A 247 -17.39 0.57 1.95
C ARG A 247 -18.03 -0.47 1.02
N MET A 248 -18.70 -1.48 1.57
CA MET A 248 -19.46 -2.45 0.77
C MET A 248 -20.60 -1.78 0.00
N ILE A 249 -21.37 -0.91 0.65
CA ILE A 249 -22.45 -0.16 0.01
C ILE A 249 -21.89 0.78 -1.04
N MET A 250 -20.75 1.43 -0.78
CA MET A 250 -20.06 2.30 -1.74
C MET A 250 -19.72 1.55 -3.04
N LEU A 251 -19.18 0.33 -2.94
CA LEU A 251 -18.92 -0.53 -4.10
C LEU A 251 -20.20 -0.94 -4.83
N LEU A 252 -21.25 -1.35 -4.10
CA LEU A 252 -22.54 -1.77 -4.67
C LEU A 252 -23.24 -0.62 -5.41
N ARG A 253 -23.06 0.61 -4.95
CA ARG A 253 -23.60 1.82 -5.55
C ARG A 253 -22.70 2.40 -6.63
N ASN A 254 -21.49 1.88 -6.80
CA ASN A 254 -20.46 2.43 -7.67
C ASN A 254 -20.16 3.91 -7.35
N GLU A 255 -20.10 4.22 -6.06
CA GLU A 255 -19.76 5.54 -5.54
C GLU A 255 -18.28 5.61 -5.20
N GLU A 256 -17.64 6.72 -5.55
CA GLU A 256 -16.22 6.91 -5.27
C GLU A 256 -15.96 7.56 -3.90
N ASN A 257 -16.98 8.24 -3.36
CA ASN A 257 -16.87 9.00 -2.12
C ASN A 257 -17.76 8.40 -1.02
N ILE A 258 -17.16 7.91 0.05
CA ILE A 258 -17.86 7.32 1.19
C ILE A 258 -18.87 8.30 1.86
N ARG A 259 -18.67 9.62 1.72
CA ARG A 259 -19.59 10.63 2.25
C ARG A 259 -20.97 10.60 1.57
N GLU A 260 -21.06 10.06 0.36
CA GLU A 260 -22.34 9.86 -0.33
C GLU A 260 -23.13 8.65 0.22
N ILE A 261 -22.46 7.81 1.02
CA ILE A 261 -23.04 6.62 1.65
C ILE A 261 -23.41 6.87 3.11
N ILE A 262 -22.60 7.63 3.83
CA ILE A 262 -22.84 7.95 5.25
C ILE A 262 -24.00 8.94 5.37
N PRO A 263 -25.07 8.63 6.15
CA PRO A 263 -26.29 9.47 6.21
C PRO A 263 -26.04 10.90 6.69
N PHE A 264 -25.10 11.12 7.60
CA PHE A 264 -24.78 12.41 8.19
C PHE A 264 -23.25 12.64 8.20
N PRO A 265 -22.65 12.85 7.00
CA PRO A 265 -21.21 12.99 6.92
C PRO A 265 -20.75 14.31 7.52
N MET A 266 -19.65 14.28 8.23
CA MET A 266 -18.97 15.50 8.66
C MET A 266 -18.30 16.22 7.48
N SER A 267 -18.21 17.53 7.57
CA SER A 267 -17.47 18.35 6.60
C SER A 267 -15.97 18.04 6.63
N GLY A 268 -15.22 18.49 5.64
CA GLY A 268 -13.77 18.39 5.59
C GLY A 268 -13.03 19.09 6.76
N THR A 269 -13.74 19.99 7.46
CA THR A 269 -13.26 20.70 8.65
C THR A 269 -13.78 20.09 9.95
N ALA A 270 -14.25 18.83 9.91
CA ALA A 270 -14.79 18.08 11.05
C ALA A 270 -15.99 18.77 11.73
N GLN A 271 -16.86 19.37 10.91
CA GLN A 271 -18.11 19.99 11.38
C GLN A 271 -19.31 19.10 10.99
N ASP A 272 -20.22 18.88 11.93
CA ASP A 272 -21.55 18.36 11.67
C ASP A 272 -22.48 19.53 11.32
N LEU A 273 -22.76 19.68 10.03
CA LEU A 273 -23.58 20.79 9.54
C LEU A 273 -25.07 20.66 9.91
N MET A 274 -25.55 19.44 10.19
CA MET A 274 -26.94 19.20 10.59
C MET A 274 -27.18 19.58 12.05
N CYS A 275 -26.23 19.24 12.93
CA CYS A 275 -26.33 19.55 14.36
C CYS A 275 -25.67 20.89 14.74
N GLY A 276 -24.96 21.54 13.80
CA GLY A 276 -24.21 22.75 14.08
C GLY A 276 -23.04 22.53 15.03
N ALA A 277 -22.42 21.33 15.01
CA ALA A 277 -21.28 20.99 15.88
C ALA A 277 -19.94 21.12 15.12
N PRO A 278 -18.82 21.41 15.84
CA PRO A 278 -18.71 21.70 17.27
C PRO A 278 -19.30 23.07 17.64
N ASN A 279 -19.76 23.18 18.89
CA ASN A 279 -20.32 24.40 19.44
C ASN A 279 -19.56 24.81 20.72
N GLU A 280 -19.72 26.07 21.12
CA GLU A 280 -19.13 26.57 22.35
C GLU A 280 -19.74 25.86 23.57
N VAL A 281 -18.94 25.62 24.59
CA VAL A 281 -19.36 25.06 25.87
C VAL A 281 -19.28 26.13 26.97
N THR A 282 -20.14 26.05 27.94
CA THR A 282 -20.18 27.00 29.04
C THR A 282 -19.10 26.68 30.09
N GLU A 283 -18.65 27.68 30.85
CA GLU A 283 -17.74 27.49 31.98
C GLU A 283 -18.29 26.50 33.01
N GLN A 284 -19.60 26.42 33.20
CA GLN A 284 -20.23 25.44 34.11
C GLN A 284 -19.98 24.01 33.59
N GLN A 285 -20.20 23.74 32.30
CA GLN A 285 -19.94 22.43 31.68
C GLN A 285 -18.46 22.03 31.80
N LEU A 286 -17.54 22.97 31.62
CA LEU A 286 -16.11 22.71 31.81
C LEU A 286 -15.77 22.35 33.25
N ARG A 287 -16.37 23.05 34.26
CA ARG A 287 -16.16 22.74 35.65
C ARG A 287 -16.72 21.39 36.06
N GLU A 288 -17.86 20.97 35.54
CA GLU A 288 -18.47 19.66 35.79
C GLU A 288 -17.57 18.50 35.41
N VAL A 289 -16.76 18.67 34.35
CA VAL A 289 -15.78 17.66 33.88
C VAL A 289 -14.34 17.96 34.32
N HIS A 290 -14.13 18.92 35.20
CA HIS A 290 -12.82 19.34 35.75
C HIS A 290 -11.80 19.75 34.66
N ILE A 291 -12.26 20.37 33.57
CA ILE A 291 -11.42 20.86 32.47
C ILE A 291 -11.34 22.40 32.51
N LYS A 292 -10.20 22.94 32.09
CA LYS A 292 -9.99 24.38 31.93
C LYS A 292 -9.31 24.65 30.58
N VAL A 293 -9.84 25.63 29.85
CA VAL A 293 -9.21 26.11 28.63
C VAL A 293 -7.91 26.86 29.00
N ARG A 294 -6.80 26.51 28.37
CA ARG A 294 -5.56 27.29 28.49
C ARG A 294 -5.69 28.49 27.55
N GLN A 295 -5.53 29.67 28.08
CA GLN A 295 -5.39 30.90 27.30
C GLN A 295 -3.97 31.05 26.78
#